data_93a4cbc5bec3b0e5a3b14df3be68b202
#
_entry.id   93a4cbc5bec3b0e5a3b14df3be68b202
#
_cell.length_a   1.000
_cell.length_b   1.000
_cell.length_c   1.000
_cell.angle_alpha   90.00
_cell.angle_beta   90.00
_cell.angle_gamma   90.00
#
_symmetry.space_group_name_H-M   'P 1'
#
loop_
_entity.id
_entity.type
_entity.pdbx_description
1 polymer ?
#
loop_
_entity_poly.entity_id
_entity_poly.type
_entity_poly.pdbx_seq_one_letter_code
_entity_poly.pdbx_strand_id
1 'polypeptide(L)'
;LDQIAIQLPWDYTIRQTVLENSSLSARYEVVMHTLLTEMEIYRIKKDFQEKVKADIDQNQKEYILREQMKVIRQELGEDAVSDADEYQKKLDALKADKEVKEKLHKEIERFRNMPAGSQEANVLRTYVETLLDLPWKKMSKDNDDIKHAEKILNEDHYGLEQVKERILEYLAVRALTKKGTSPIICLVGPPGTGKTSIARSVARALNKKYVRISLGGVRDEAEIRGHRKTYVGAMPGRIVEGMRQASVSNPLMLLDEIDKVSSDYKGDTSSALLEVLDGEQNVKFRDHYVELPIDLSQVLFIATANTTQTIPGPLLDRMELIEVNSYTENEKFHIARDYLVSKQMERNGLKDSQITFSDKSLEKIIHNYTREAGVRNLERRIGDVCRKAARQFLEDKKKSIKISESNLEKYLGKEKVTFENANEEDEIGIVRGLAWTSVGGDTLQIEVNVMPGKGSLLMTGQLGDVMKESAQTALTYVRSVCPEYGIADDYFEKHDLHIHIPEGAVPKDGPSAGITMATAMLSAVTGKSVQAKVAMTGEITL
;
A
#
# COMPACT_ATOMS: atom_id res chain seq x y z
N LEU A 1 72.57 -12.52 -49.94
CA LEU A 1 71.19 -12.09 -49.71
C LEU A 1 70.23 -12.91 -50.58
N ASP A 2 70.50 -13.10 -51.85
CA ASP A 2 69.62 -13.85 -52.76
C ASP A 2 69.46 -15.33 -52.33
N GLN A 3 70.52 -15.97 -51.86
CA GLN A 3 70.47 -17.32 -51.33
C GLN A 3 69.58 -17.42 -50.06
N ILE A 4 69.60 -16.40 -49.22
CA ILE A 4 68.75 -16.33 -48.02
C ILE A 4 67.31 -16.14 -48.44
N ALA A 5 67.00 -15.24 -49.37
CA ALA A 5 65.68 -14.99 -49.87
C ALA A 5 65.03 -16.19 -50.59
N ILE A 6 65.85 -17.06 -51.23
CA ILE A 6 65.39 -18.29 -51.91
C ILE A 6 65.07 -19.42 -50.89
N GLN A 7 65.85 -19.54 -49.83
CA GLN A 7 65.68 -20.62 -48.85
C GLN A 7 64.54 -20.38 -47.86
N LEU A 8 64.16 -19.11 -47.66
CA LEU A 8 63.04 -18.81 -46.75
C LEU A 8 61.69 -18.96 -47.45
N PRO A 9 60.66 -19.40 -46.74
CA PRO A 9 59.33 -19.65 -47.31
C PRO A 9 58.53 -18.35 -47.55
N TRP A 10 59.18 -17.39 -48.17
CA TRP A 10 58.58 -16.12 -48.50
C TRP A 10 57.74 -16.17 -49.77
N ASP A 11 56.67 -15.33 -49.81
CA ASP A 11 55.88 -15.17 -50.99
C ASP A 11 56.70 -14.64 -52.16
N TYR A 12 56.32 -14.99 -53.39
CA TYR A 12 57.05 -14.60 -54.60
C TYR A 12 57.19 -13.06 -54.74
N THR A 13 56.23 -12.29 -54.24
CA THR A 13 56.26 -10.83 -54.25
C THR A 13 57.44 -10.25 -53.46
N ILE A 14 57.75 -10.82 -52.29
CA ILE A 14 58.89 -10.41 -51.49
C ILE A 14 60.20 -10.79 -52.14
N ARG A 15 60.28 -12.00 -52.72
CA ARG A 15 61.44 -12.46 -53.47
C ARG A 15 61.68 -11.61 -54.72
N GLN A 16 60.62 -11.20 -55.39
CA GLN A 16 60.69 -10.29 -56.54
C GLN A 16 61.19 -8.92 -56.15
N THR A 17 60.73 -8.36 -55.04
CA THR A 17 61.20 -7.08 -54.54
C THR A 17 62.70 -7.09 -54.21
N VAL A 18 63.19 -8.19 -53.62
CA VAL A 18 64.66 -8.34 -53.38
C VAL A 18 65.42 -8.40 -54.70
N LEU A 19 64.89 -9.08 -55.71
CA LEU A 19 65.53 -9.24 -57.01
C LEU A 19 65.57 -7.92 -57.80
N GLU A 20 64.54 -7.11 -57.79
CA GLU A 20 64.40 -5.86 -58.49
C GLU A 20 65.29 -4.76 -57.99
N ASN A 21 65.65 -4.81 -56.69
CA ASN A 21 66.55 -3.85 -56.12
C ASN A 21 68.01 -4.05 -56.61
N SER A 22 68.56 -3.11 -57.39
CA SER A 22 69.92 -3.19 -57.86
C SER A 22 71.02 -2.81 -56.84
N SER A 23 70.63 -2.13 -55.74
CA SER A 23 71.53 -1.72 -54.66
C SER A 23 71.62 -2.85 -53.57
N LEU A 24 72.85 -3.20 -53.20
CA LEU A 24 73.09 -4.20 -52.16
C LEU A 24 72.48 -3.77 -50.79
N SER A 25 72.59 -2.47 -50.50
CA SER A 25 72.02 -1.90 -49.27
C SER A 25 70.49 -2.02 -49.23
N ALA A 26 69.80 -1.67 -50.35
CA ALA A 26 68.36 -1.79 -50.44
C ALA A 26 67.86 -3.27 -50.31
N ARG A 27 68.56 -4.19 -50.93
CA ARG A 27 68.32 -5.63 -50.75
C ARG A 27 68.46 -6.07 -49.30
N TYR A 28 69.48 -5.56 -48.62
CA TYR A 28 69.70 -5.89 -47.20
C TYR A 28 68.56 -5.39 -46.32
N GLU A 29 68.09 -4.16 -46.53
CA GLU A 29 66.98 -3.57 -45.79
C GLU A 29 65.68 -4.37 -45.94
N VAL A 30 65.33 -4.74 -47.18
CA VAL A 30 64.14 -5.58 -47.44
C VAL A 30 64.20 -6.94 -46.75
N VAL A 31 65.33 -7.61 -46.85
CA VAL A 31 65.56 -8.92 -46.22
C VAL A 31 65.50 -8.80 -44.69
N MET A 32 66.16 -7.81 -44.10
CA MET A 32 66.15 -7.62 -42.66
C MET A 32 64.77 -7.23 -42.11
N HIS A 33 64.08 -6.32 -42.77
CA HIS A 33 62.71 -5.93 -42.36
C HIS A 33 61.77 -7.12 -42.39
N THR A 34 61.80 -7.90 -43.49
CA THR A 34 60.94 -9.10 -43.62
C THR A 34 61.27 -10.16 -42.57
N LEU A 35 62.55 -10.43 -42.28
CA LEU A 35 62.96 -11.36 -41.23
C LEU A 35 62.52 -10.91 -39.83
N LEU A 36 62.65 -9.63 -39.51
CA LEU A 36 62.20 -9.09 -38.24
C LEU A 36 60.69 -9.25 -38.07
N THR A 37 59.93 -8.92 -39.12
CA THR A 37 58.46 -9.08 -39.11
C THR A 37 58.05 -10.53 -38.93
N GLU A 38 58.69 -11.47 -39.62
CA GLU A 38 58.41 -12.90 -39.46
C GLU A 38 58.80 -13.44 -38.08
N MET A 39 59.90 -12.98 -37.52
CA MET A 39 60.28 -13.31 -36.16
C MET A 39 59.25 -12.85 -35.14
N GLU A 40 58.70 -11.64 -35.28
CA GLU A 40 57.66 -11.13 -34.43
C GLU A 40 56.36 -11.97 -34.54
N ILE A 41 55.95 -12.30 -35.78
CA ILE A 41 54.79 -13.16 -36.04
C ILE A 41 55.02 -14.54 -35.41
N TYR A 42 56.18 -15.13 -35.57
CA TYR A 42 56.51 -16.40 -34.97
C TYR A 42 56.49 -16.37 -33.43
N ARG A 43 56.98 -15.32 -32.83
CA ARG A 43 56.94 -15.09 -31.38
C ARG A 43 55.52 -15.02 -30.87
N ILE A 44 54.65 -14.22 -31.52
CA ILE A 44 53.23 -14.11 -31.18
C ILE A 44 52.51 -15.46 -31.33
N LYS A 45 52.77 -16.21 -32.41
CA LYS A 45 52.20 -17.54 -32.62
C LYS A 45 52.60 -18.51 -31.52
N LYS A 46 53.88 -18.48 -31.10
CA LYS A 46 54.38 -19.36 -30.02
C LYS A 46 53.74 -19.00 -28.70
N ASP A 47 53.68 -17.75 -28.31
CA ASP A 47 53.06 -17.29 -27.07
C ASP A 47 51.54 -17.62 -27.06
N PHE A 48 50.86 -17.54 -28.20
CA PHE A 48 49.48 -17.92 -28.33
C PHE A 48 49.28 -19.44 -28.17
N GLN A 49 50.11 -20.26 -28.80
CA GLN A 49 50.06 -21.71 -28.65
C GLN A 49 50.34 -22.18 -27.19
N GLU A 50 51.27 -21.53 -26.51
CA GLU A 50 51.58 -21.82 -25.09
C GLU A 50 50.40 -21.46 -24.19
N LYS A 51 49.73 -20.32 -24.43
CA LYS A 51 48.52 -19.94 -23.69
C LYS A 51 47.35 -20.90 -23.95
N VAL A 52 47.06 -21.23 -25.20
CA VAL A 52 46.01 -22.18 -25.56
C VAL A 52 46.25 -23.56 -24.94
N LYS A 53 47.50 -24.04 -24.94
CA LYS A 53 47.86 -25.29 -24.32
C LYS A 53 47.67 -25.25 -22.80
N ALA A 54 48.07 -24.17 -22.13
CA ALA A 54 47.86 -23.97 -20.68
C ALA A 54 46.35 -23.96 -20.32
N ASP A 55 45.50 -23.26 -21.12
CA ASP A 55 44.06 -23.25 -20.92
C ASP A 55 43.40 -24.62 -21.12
N ILE A 56 43.87 -25.39 -22.12
CA ILE A 56 43.38 -26.77 -22.38
C ILE A 56 43.78 -27.68 -21.22
N ASP A 57 45.04 -27.63 -20.76
CA ASP A 57 45.53 -28.45 -19.66
C ASP A 57 44.78 -28.09 -18.33
N GLN A 58 44.45 -26.83 -18.11
CA GLN A 58 43.68 -26.38 -16.95
C GLN A 58 42.25 -26.91 -17.03
N ASN A 59 41.60 -26.81 -18.16
CA ASN A 59 40.24 -27.30 -18.36
C ASN A 59 40.15 -28.85 -18.24
N GLN A 60 41.12 -29.59 -18.77
CA GLN A 60 41.21 -31.03 -18.60
C GLN A 60 41.41 -31.41 -17.12
N LYS A 61 42.29 -30.71 -16.41
CA LYS A 61 42.52 -30.96 -14.99
C LYS A 61 41.27 -30.70 -14.16
N GLU A 62 40.55 -29.63 -14.46
CA GLU A 62 39.26 -29.30 -13.82
C GLU A 62 38.20 -30.36 -14.10
N TYR A 63 38.11 -30.84 -15.34
CA TYR A 63 37.20 -31.91 -15.70
C TYR A 63 37.51 -33.23 -14.96
N ILE A 64 38.77 -33.63 -14.91
CA ILE A 64 39.19 -34.84 -14.20
C ILE A 64 38.92 -34.72 -12.67
N LEU A 65 39.19 -33.56 -12.08
CA LEU A 65 38.87 -33.31 -10.67
C LEU A 65 37.36 -33.39 -10.39
N ARG A 66 36.52 -32.89 -11.29
CA ARG A 66 35.06 -33.00 -11.18
C ARG A 66 34.57 -34.45 -11.29
N GLU A 67 35.09 -35.21 -12.21
CA GLU A 67 34.75 -36.65 -12.32
C GLU A 67 35.26 -37.44 -11.09
N GLN A 68 36.45 -37.15 -10.58
CA GLN A 68 36.94 -37.75 -9.34
C GLN A 68 36.06 -37.40 -8.15
N MET A 69 35.63 -36.12 -8.01
CA MET A 69 34.67 -35.71 -6.96
C MET A 69 33.32 -36.43 -7.09
N LYS A 70 32.86 -36.68 -8.32
CA LYS A 70 31.61 -37.40 -8.56
C LYS A 70 31.71 -38.86 -8.12
N VAL A 71 32.81 -39.53 -8.46
CA VAL A 71 33.07 -40.93 -8.06
C VAL A 71 33.26 -41.02 -6.52
N ILE A 72 33.98 -40.07 -5.89
CA ILE A 72 34.13 -40.01 -4.45
C ILE A 72 32.81 -39.82 -3.73
N ARG A 73 31.91 -38.97 -4.24
CA ARG A 73 30.56 -38.79 -3.69
C ARG A 73 29.71 -40.05 -3.81
N GLN A 74 29.81 -40.79 -4.92
CA GLN A 74 29.15 -42.08 -5.09
C GLN A 74 29.66 -43.15 -4.12
N GLU A 75 30.98 -43.23 -3.89
CA GLU A 75 31.59 -44.19 -2.95
C GLU A 75 31.32 -43.86 -1.48
N LEU A 76 31.14 -42.55 -1.14
CA LEU A 76 30.77 -42.09 0.21
C LEU A 76 29.28 -42.30 0.53
N GLY A 77 28.50 -42.81 -0.41
CA GLY A 77 27.04 -43.00 -0.21
C GLY A 77 26.28 -41.67 -0.05
N GLU A 78 26.92 -40.54 -0.37
CA GLU A 78 26.28 -39.28 -0.57
C GLU A 78 25.57 -39.32 -1.95
N ASP A 79 24.54 -40.14 -2.06
CA ASP A 79 23.50 -39.96 -3.06
C ASP A 79 22.77 -38.65 -2.73
N ALA A 80 23.48 -37.55 -2.86
CA ALA A 80 22.88 -36.25 -2.96
C ALA A 80 22.06 -36.28 -4.25
N VAL A 81 20.77 -36.59 -4.10
CA VAL A 81 19.77 -36.38 -5.13
C VAL A 81 20.08 -35.01 -5.71
N SER A 82 20.56 -34.98 -6.97
CA SER A 82 20.89 -33.70 -7.62
C SER A 82 19.70 -32.77 -7.42
N ASP A 83 19.91 -31.51 -7.04
CA ASP A 83 18.82 -30.53 -6.92
C ASP A 83 17.88 -30.63 -8.12
N ALA A 84 18.42 -30.89 -9.31
CA ALA A 84 17.64 -31.10 -10.54
C ALA A 84 16.69 -32.32 -10.46
N ASP A 85 17.11 -33.41 -9.81
CA ASP A 85 16.26 -34.61 -9.65
C ASP A 85 15.18 -34.38 -8.58
N GLU A 86 15.48 -33.57 -7.55
CA GLU A 86 14.48 -33.15 -6.60
C GLU A 86 13.43 -32.23 -7.25
N TYR A 87 13.87 -31.29 -8.08
CA TYR A 87 12.96 -30.43 -8.85
C TYR A 87 12.12 -31.22 -9.83
N GLN A 88 12.68 -32.26 -10.49
CA GLN A 88 11.92 -33.13 -11.39
C GLN A 88 10.82 -33.90 -10.62
N LYS A 89 11.13 -34.44 -9.44
CA LYS A 89 10.12 -35.09 -8.58
C LYS A 89 9.01 -34.11 -8.17
N LYS A 90 9.36 -32.87 -7.82
CA LYS A 90 8.38 -31.82 -7.49
C LYS A 90 7.51 -31.48 -8.72
N LEU A 91 8.11 -31.40 -9.91
CA LEU A 91 7.40 -31.15 -11.17
C LEU A 91 6.40 -32.26 -11.50
N ASP A 92 6.78 -33.51 -11.31
CA ASP A 92 5.91 -34.65 -11.58
C ASP A 92 4.67 -34.68 -10.68
N ALA A 93 4.85 -34.25 -9.43
CA ALA A 93 3.76 -34.08 -8.44
C ALA A 93 2.93 -32.81 -8.65
N LEU A 94 3.43 -31.85 -9.44
CA LEU A 94 2.80 -30.54 -9.60
C LEU A 94 1.51 -30.63 -10.43
N LYS A 95 0.42 -30.06 -9.91
CA LYS A 95 -0.85 -29.91 -10.63
C LYS A 95 -0.83 -28.58 -11.39
N ALA A 96 -0.40 -28.62 -12.65
CA ALA A 96 -0.31 -27.44 -13.51
C ALA A 96 -0.67 -27.80 -14.95
N ASP A 97 -0.89 -26.78 -15.78
CA ASP A 97 -1.15 -26.93 -17.21
C ASP A 97 0.08 -27.47 -17.95
N LYS A 98 -0.17 -28.03 -19.15
CA LYS A 98 0.88 -28.63 -19.97
C LYS A 98 1.97 -27.62 -20.33
N GLU A 99 1.60 -26.38 -20.65
CA GLU A 99 2.54 -25.29 -20.97
C GLU A 99 3.49 -25.02 -19.82
N VAL A 100 2.97 -24.95 -18.58
CA VAL A 100 3.76 -24.73 -17.37
C VAL A 100 4.74 -25.88 -17.14
N LYS A 101 4.26 -27.12 -17.26
CA LYS A 101 5.11 -28.33 -17.09
C LYS A 101 6.21 -28.41 -18.12
N GLU A 102 5.92 -28.12 -19.38
CA GLU A 102 6.92 -28.11 -20.46
C GLU A 102 7.99 -27.03 -20.25
N LYS A 103 7.59 -25.84 -19.84
CA LYS A 103 8.53 -24.76 -19.51
C LYS A 103 9.43 -25.13 -18.33
N LEU A 104 8.84 -25.62 -17.23
CA LEU A 104 9.58 -26.05 -16.04
C LEU A 104 10.55 -27.19 -16.39
N HIS A 105 10.12 -28.19 -17.15
CA HIS A 105 10.99 -29.29 -17.59
C HIS A 105 12.21 -28.78 -18.37
N LYS A 106 12.01 -27.86 -19.32
CA LYS A 106 13.11 -27.24 -20.08
C LYS A 106 14.09 -26.47 -19.18
N GLU A 107 13.58 -25.71 -18.20
CA GLU A 107 14.46 -24.95 -17.30
C GLU A 107 15.19 -25.88 -16.30
N ILE A 108 14.58 -26.97 -15.85
CA ILE A 108 15.24 -27.98 -15.01
C ILE A 108 16.35 -28.70 -15.80
N GLU A 109 16.10 -29.11 -17.07
CA GLU A 109 17.13 -29.68 -17.92
C GLU A 109 18.28 -28.69 -18.21
N ARG A 110 17.94 -27.40 -18.40
CA ARG A 110 18.96 -26.35 -18.52
C ARG A 110 19.80 -26.24 -17.23
N PHE A 111 19.16 -26.26 -16.06
CA PHE A 111 19.84 -26.23 -14.76
C PHE A 111 20.74 -27.43 -14.56
N ARG A 112 20.30 -28.65 -14.95
CA ARG A 112 21.08 -29.89 -14.87
C ARG A 112 22.39 -29.82 -15.67
N ASN A 113 22.36 -29.13 -16.82
CA ASN A 113 23.50 -29.02 -17.73
C ASN A 113 24.42 -27.82 -17.42
N MET A 114 24.08 -26.98 -16.41
CA MET A 114 24.92 -25.86 -16.03
C MET A 114 26.04 -26.22 -15.06
N PRO A 115 27.20 -25.52 -15.13
CA PRO A 115 28.25 -25.69 -14.14
C PRO A 115 27.74 -25.32 -12.74
N ALA A 116 27.92 -26.23 -11.78
CA ALA A 116 27.52 -25.98 -10.39
C ALA A 116 28.27 -24.76 -9.83
N GLY A 117 27.53 -23.86 -9.15
CA GLY A 117 28.10 -22.65 -8.52
C GLY A 117 28.27 -21.46 -9.47
N SER A 118 27.86 -21.53 -10.74
CA SER A 118 27.84 -20.36 -11.62
C SER A 118 26.76 -19.36 -11.17
N GLN A 119 26.98 -18.07 -11.41
CA GLN A 119 25.99 -17.03 -11.11
C GLN A 119 24.66 -17.28 -11.85
N GLU A 120 24.73 -17.76 -13.09
CA GLU A 120 23.57 -18.10 -13.90
C GLU A 120 22.78 -19.28 -13.32
N ALA A 121 23.48 -20.31 -12.78
CA ALA A 121 22.83 -21.44 -12.12
C ALA A 121 22.08 -21.00 -10.85
N ASN A 122 22.62 -20.06 -10.07
CA ASN A 122 21.91 -19.52 -8.89
C ASN A 122 20.65 -18.74 -9.27
N VAL A 123 20.70 -17.94 -10.33
CA VAL A 123 19.52 -17.23 -10.86
C VAL A 123 18.46 -18.22 -11.35
N LEU A 124 18.88 -19.23 -12.09
CA LEU A 124 17.97 -20.26 -12.62
C LEU A 124 17.38 -21.13 -11.49
N ARG A 125 18.17 -21.46 -10.46
CA ARG A 125 17.69 -22.12 -9.25
C ARG A 125 16.52 -21.37 -8.63
N THR A 126 16.71 -20.09 -8.31
CA THR A 126 15.67 -19.24 -7.70
C THR A 126 14.43 -19.16 -8.60
N TYR A 127 14.62 -19.09 -9.91
CA TYR A 127 13.51 -19.07 -10.87
C TYR A 127 12.71 -20.38 -10.86
N VAL A 128 13.38 -21.54 -10.94
CA VAL A 128 12.74 -22.87 -10.92
C VAL A 128 12.02 -23.09 -9.59
N GLU A 129 12.65 -22.77 -8.46
CA GLU A 129 12.03 -22.85 -7.14
C GLU A 129 10.77 -21.98 -7.06
N THR A 130 10.84 -20.73 -7.54
CA THR A 130 9.67 -19.83 -7.56
C THR A 130 8.52 -20.42 -8.36
N LEU A 131 8.79 -20.99 -9.54
CA LEU A 131 7.75 -21.62 -10.39
C LEU A 131 7.17 -22.89 -9.77
N LEU A 132 7.98 -23.70 -9.08
CA LEU A 132 7.53 -24.89 -8.39
C LEU A 132 6.68 -24.58 -7.15
N ASP A 133 6.96 -23.46 -6.47
CA ASP A 133 6.24 -23.02 -5.27
C ASP A 133 4.88 -22.37 -5.60
N LEU A 134 4.66 -21.97 -6.87
CA LEU A 134 3.39 -21.35 -7.27
C LEU A 134 2.24 -22.36 -7.23
N PRO A 135 1.08 -21.96 -6.67
CA PRO A 135 -0.08 -22.84 -6.55
C PRO A 135 -0.93 -22.86 -7.84
N TRP A 136 -0.41 -23.37 -8.96
CA TRP A 136 -1.04 -23.31 -10.28
C TRP A 136 -2.51 -23.74 -10.31
N LYS A 137 -2.84 -24.89 -9.72
CA LYS A 137 -4.22 -25.44 -9.66
C LYS A 137 -4.59 -25.95 -8.27
N LYS A 138 -3.88 -25.50 -7.26
CA LYS A 138 -4.12 -25.93 -5.88
C LYS A 138 -5.11 -24.97 -5.22
N MET A 139 -6.37 -25.38 -5.08
CA MET A 139 -7.42 -24.58 -4.47
C MET A 139 -7.69 -24.97 -3.00
N SER A 140 -8.05 -23.99 -2.17
CA SER A 140 -8.69 -24.23 -0.88
C SER A 140 -10.19 -24.52 -1.09
N LYS A 141 -10.77 -25.27 -0.17
CA LYS A 141 -12.22 -25.49 -0.18
C LYS A 141 -12.90 -24.26 0.44
N ASP A 142 -13.61 -23.51 -0.38
CA ASP A 142 -14.36 -22.33 0.06
C ASP A 142 -15.62 -22.77 0.84
N ASN A 143 -16.06 -21.87 1.73
CA ASN A 143 -17.33 -21.99 2.43
C ASN A 143 -18.30 -20.94 1.87
N ASP A 144 -19.38 -21.38 1.23
CA ASP A 144 -20.37 -20.50 0.60
C ASP A 144 -21.60 -20.27 1.50
N ASP A 145 -21.53 -20.63 2.79
CA ASP A 145 -22.62 -20.44 3.75
C ASP A 145 -22.71 -18.98 4.19
N ILE A 146 -23.71 -18.28 3.67
CA ILE A 146 -23.97 -16.86 3.95
C ILE A 146 -24.31 -16.62 5.42
N LYS A 147 -25.05 -17.54 6.07
CA LYS A 147 -25.38 -17.41 7.50
C LYS A 147 -24.14 -17.53 8.37
N HIS A 148 -23.23 -18.41 7.98
CA HIS A 148 -21.94 -18.53 8.66
C HIS A 148 -21.10 -17.25 8.48
N ALA A 149 -21.11 -16.66 7.28
CA ALA A 149 -20.42 -15.41 7.01
C ALA A 149 -20.99 -14.25 7.83
N GLU A 150 -22.31 -14.12 7.90
CA GLU A 150 -23.00 -13.13 8.73
C GLU A 150 -22.63 -13.26 10.21
N LYS A 151 -22.64 -14.48 10.73
CA LYS A 151 -22.25 -14.75 12.12
C LYS A 151 -20.82 -14.28 12.41
N ILE A 152 -19.88 -14.62 11.55
CA ILE A 152 -18.46 -14.22 11.71
C ILE A 152 -18.29 -12.70 11.63
N LEU A 153 -18.96 -12.03 10.68
CA LEU A 153 -18.89 -10.59 10.57
C LEU A 153 -19.45 -9.89 11.80
N ASN A 154 -20.54 -10.41 12.38
CA ASN A 154 -21.13 -9.88 13.61
C ASN A 154 -20.30 -10.17 14.86
N GLU A 155 -19.62 -11.32 14.92
CA GLU A 155 -18.69 -11.64 16.01
C GLU A 155 -17.44 -10.75 16.00
N ASP A 156 -16.93 -10.38 14.81
CA ASP A 156 -15.67 -9.64 14.66
C ASP A 156 -15.84 -8.13 14.68
N HIS A 157 -17.03 -7.62 14.32
CA HIS A 157 -17.26 -6.19 14.11
C HIS A 157 -18.57 -5.74 14.74
N TYR A 158 -18.47 -4.72 15.60
CA TYR A 158 -19.64 -4.01 16.11
C TYR A 158 -20.10 -2.95 15.08
N GLY A 159 -21.41 -2.78 14.90
CA GLY A 159 -21.98 -1.84 13.95
C GLY A 159 -21.66 -2.19 12.50
N LEU A 160 -21.54 -1.17 11.63
CA LEU A 160 -21.24 -1.31 10.20
C LEU A 160 -22.30 -2.13 9.44
N GLU A 161 -23.57 -2.04 9.83
CA GLU A 161 -24.65 -2.89 9.30
C GLU A 161 -24.77 -2.80 7.77
N GLN A 162 -24.73 -1.59 7.21
CA GLN A 162 -24.78 -1.38 5.75
C GLN A 162 -23.59 -2.02 5.03
N VAL A 163 -22.38 -1.93 5.62
CA VAL A 163 -21.17 -2.54 5.05
C VAL A 163 -21.28 -4.07 5.07
N LYS A 164 -21.74 -4.64 6.18
CA LYS A 164 -21.95 -6.09 6.32
C LYS A 164 -22.99 -6.60 5.34
N GLU A 165 -24.12 -5.92 5.22
CA GLU A 165 -25.21 -6.27 4.30
C GLU A 165 -24.71 -6.28 2.85
N ARG A 166 -24.02 -5.22 2.41
CA ARG A 166 -23.42 -5.16 1.07
C ARG A 166 -22.42 -6.27 0.80
N ILE A 167 -21.60 -6.61 1.78
CA ILE A 167 -20.66 -7.74 1.67
C ILE A 167 -21.43 -9.06 1.53
N LEU A 168 -22.48 -9.28 2.31
CA LEU A 168 -23.29 -10.49 2.24
C LEU A 168 -24.03 -10.62 0.92
N GLU A 169 -24.60 -9.53 0.40
CA GLU A 169 -25.19 -9.47 -0.95
C GLU A 169 -24.17 -9.87 -2.03
N TYR A 170 -22.98 -9.27 -1.99
CA TYR A 170 -21.89 -9.61 -2.90
C TYR A 170 -21.51 -11.10 -2.84
N LEU A 171 -21.37 -11.65 -1.63
CA LEU A 171 -21.03 -13.06 -1.43
C LEU A 171 -22.14 -13.97 -1.94
N ALA A 172 -23.42 -13.58 -1.77
CA ALA A 172 -24.56 -14.33 -2.30
C ALA A 172 -24.56 -14.37 -3.84
N VAL A 173 -24.34 -13.23 -4.50
CA VAL A 173 -24.22 -13.17 -5.97
C VAL A 173 -23.07 -14.05 -6.45
N ARG A 174 -21.91 -13.97 -5.80
CA ARG A 174 -20.74 -14.79 -6.13
C ARG A 174 -21.03 -16.30 -5.98
N ALA A 175 -21.69 -16.70 -4.93
CA ALA A 175 -22.07 -18.12 -4.70
C ALA A 175 -23.03 -18.63 -5.79
N LEU A 176 -23.95 -17.80 -6.28
CA LEU A 176 -24.90 -18.14 -7.34
C LEU A 176 -24.27 -18.18 -8.74
N THR A 177 -23.43 -17.20 -9.06
CA THR A 177 -22.86 -17.07 -10.41
C THR A 177 -21.72 -18.02 -10.70
N LYS A 178 -21.01 -18.50 -9.67
CA LYS A 178 -19.80 -19.37 -9.77
C LYS A 178 -18.75 -18.90 -10.76
N LYS A 179 -18.84 -17.65 -11.24
CA LYS A 179 -17.91 -17.02 -12.17
C LYS A 179 -17.30 -15.79 -11.51
N GLY A 180 -16.00 -15.62 -11.68
CA GLY A 180 -15.24 -14.50 -11.11
C GLY A 180 -15.47 -13.13 -11.76
N THR A 181 -16.64 -12.90 -12.38
CA THR A 181 -16.99 -11.65 -13.09
C THR A 181 -17.67 -10.61 -12.19
N SER A 182 -17.72 -10.82 -10.88
CA SER A 182 -18.28 -9.83 -9.97
C SER A 182 -17.35 -8.62 -9.83
N PRO A 183 -17.88 -7.40 -9.72
CA PRO A 183 -17.07 -6.21 -9.47
C PRO A 183 -16.27 -6.38 -8.19
N ILE A 184 -15.15 -5.68 -8.08
CA ILE A 184 -14.27 -5.79 -6.93
C ILE A 184 -14.78 -4.87 -5.83
N ILE A 185 -14.92 -5.38 -4.62
CA ILE A 185 -15.29 -4.55 -3.47
C ILE A 185 -14.13 -3.60 -3.13
N CYS A 186 -14.43 -2.30 -3.06
CA CYS A 186 -13.54 -1.29 -2.52
C CYS A 186 -14.14 -0.63 -1.29
N LEU A 187 -13.52 -0.85 -0.13
CA LEU A 187 -13.93 -0.23 1.14
C LEU A 187 -13.30 1.16 1.24
N VAL A 188 -14.13 2.20 1.19
CA VAL A 188 -13.68 3.60 1.20
C VAL A 188 -14.09 4.26 2.51
N GLY A 189 -13.18 4.99 3.14
CA GLY A 189 -13.49 5.74 4.36
C GLY A 189 -12.26 6.12 5.17
N PRO A 190 -12.43 6.85 6.27
CA PRO A 190 -11.32 7.36 7.07
C PRO A 190 -10.46 6.25 7.67
N PRO A 191 -9.20 6.56 8.03
CA PRO A 191 -8.30 5.58 8.62
C PRO A 191 -8.79 5.11 10.00
N GLY A 192 -8.58 3.82 10.29
CA GLY A 192 -8.92 3.24 11.59
C GLY A 192 -10.37 2.78 11.74
N THR A 193 -11.18 2.80 10.68
CA THR A 193 -12.59 2.33 10.68
C THR A 193 -12.76 0.83 10.40
N GLY A 194 -11.68 0.07 10.45
CA GLY A 194 -11.77 -1.40 10.39
C GLY A 194 -11.75 -2.01 8.99
N LYS A 195 -11.54 -1.25 7.91
CA LYS A 195 -11.52 -1.74 6.51
C LYS A 195 -10.68 -3.01 6.31
N THR A 196 -9.43 -2.97 6.76
CA THR A 196 -8.49 -4.10 6.66
C THR A 196 -8.93 -5.31 7.52
N SER A 197 -9.56 -5.07 8.69
CA SER A 197 -10.06 -6.16 9.54
C SER A 197 -11.31 -6.83 8.95
N ILE A 198 -12.21 -6.07 8.34
CA ILE A 198 -13.38 -6.61 7.62
C ILE A 198 -12.93 -7.59 6.53
N ALA A 199 -11.97 -7.21 5.69
CA ALA A 199 -11.45 -8.09 4.64
C ALA A 199 -10.87 -9.42 5.21
N ARG A 200 -10.22 -9.35 6.38
CA ARG A 200 -9.74 -10.56 7.08
C ARG A 200 -10.89 -11.43 7.58
N SER A 201 -11.94 -10.82 8.11
CA SER A 201 -13.14 -11.55 8.58
C SER A 201 -13.89 -12.20 7.42
N VAL A 202 -13.97 -11.55 6.27
CA VAL A 202 -14.49 -12.14 5.03
C VAL A 202 -13.67 -13.37 4.62
N ALA A 203 -12.34 -13.27 4.66
CA ALA A 203 -11.46 -14.41 4.34
C ALA A 203 -11.70 -15.58 5.31
N ARG A 204 -11.85 -15.29 6.62
CA ARG A 204 -12.18 -16.30 7.65
C ARG A 204 -13.54 -16.93 7.38
N ALA A 205 -14.55 -16.14 7.07
CA ALA A 205 -15.92 -16.60 6.80
C ALA A 205 -15.98 -17.54 5.60
N LEU A 206 -15.25 -17.23 4.55
CA LEU A 206 -15.16 -18.03 3.32
C LEU A 206 -14.13 -19.17 3.41
N ASN A 207 -13.43 -19.34 4.53
CA ASN A 207 -12.31 -20.29 4.67
C ASN A 207 -11.20 -20.08 3.61
N LYS A 208 -11.00 -18.84 3.15
CA LYS A 208 -9.95 -18.48 2.18
C LYS A 208 -8.63 -18.13 2.86
N LYS A 209 -7.54 -18.44 2.21
CA LYS A 209 -6.23 -17.92 2.63
C LYS A 209 -6.18 -16.41 2.37
N TYR A 210 -5.75 -15.66 3.38
CA TYR A 210 -5.71 -14.20 3.35
C TYR A 210 -4.29 -13.71 3.07
N VAL A 211 -4.15 -12.83 2.09
CA VAL A 211 -2.90 -12.12 1.79
C VAL A 211 -3.20 -10.63 1.71
N ARG A 212 -2.31 -9.82 2.31
CA ARG A 212 -2.39 -8.36 2.23
C ARG A 212 -1.25 -7.83 1.38
N ILE A 213 -1.59 -7.07 0.35
CA ILE A 213 -0.67 -6.36 -0.53
C ILE A 213 -0.85 -4.87 -0.28
N SER A 214 0.16 -4.22 0.31
CA SER A 214 0.14 -2.77 0.49
C SER A 214 0.56 -2.09 -0.81
N LEU A 215 -0.32 -1.25 -1.35
CA LEU A 215 -0.05 -0.46 -2.56
C LEU A 215 0.45 0.95 -2.23
N GLY A 216 0.41 1.33 -0.95
CA GLY A 216 0.94 2.62 -0.50
C GLY A 216 2.45 2.74 -0.75
N GLY A 217 2.83 3.67 -1.62
CA GLY A 217 4.24 3.91 -2.00
C GLY A 217 4.74 3.10 -3.19
N VAL A 218 3.91 2.30 -3.82
CA VAL A 218 4.22 1.64 -5.11
C VAL A 218 4.25 2.70 -6.21
N ARG A 219 5.36 2.76 -6.94
CA ARG A 219 5.60 3.76 -8.00
C ARG A 219 5.97 3.15 -9.34
N ASP A 220 6.38 1.90 -9.36
CA ASP A 220 6.86 1.18 -10.55
C ASP A 220 5.90 0.04 -10.90
N GLU A 221 5.52 -0.05 -12.17
CA GLU A 221 4.75 -1.16 -12.70
C GLU A 221 5.40 -2.52 -12.39
N ALA A 222 6.73 -2.56 -12.39
CA ALA A 222 7.49 -3.76 -12.08
C ALA A 222 7.27 -4.30 -10.65
N GLU A 223 6.81 -3.46 -9.70
CA GLU A 223 6.41 -3.97 -8.39
C GLU A 223 5.14 -4.83 -8.46
N ILE A 224 4.24 -4.58 -9.41
CA ILE A 224 3.01 -5.36 -9.61
C ILE A 224 3.27 -6.57 -10.52
N ARG A 225 3.96 -6.35 -11.66
CA ARG A 225 4.19 -7.35 -12.71
C ARG A 225 5.54 -8.05 -12.65
N GLY A 226 6.40 -7.71 -11.67
CA GLY A 226 7.73 -8.29 -11.57
C GLY A 226 8.76 -7.71 -12.56
N HIS A 227 10.01 -8.03 -12.33
CA HIS A 227 11.14 -7.65 -13.18
C HIS A 227 11.48 -8.81 -14.13
N ARG A 228 11.93 -8.50 -15.34
CA ARG A 228 12.39 -9.55 -16.27
C ARG A 228 13.51 -10.36 -15.62
N LYS A 229 13.42 -11.68 -15.67
CA LYS A 229 14.37 -12.64 -15.04
C LYS A 229 15.83 -12.48 -15.46
N THR A 230 16.10 -11.74 -16.55
CA THR A 230 17.46 -11.47 -17.05
C THR A 230 18.22 -10.43 -16.24
N TYR A 231 17.54 -9.67 -15.37
CA TYR A 231 18.19 -8.67 -14.51
C TYR A 231 18.70 -9.32 -13.23
N VAL A 232 19.88 -8.85 -12.78
CA VAL A 232 20.41 -9.26 -11.46
C VAL A 232 19.49 -8.73 -10.36
N GLY A 233 19.02 -9.62 -9.49
CA GLY A 233 18.07 -9.27 -8.44
C GLY A 233 16.61 -9.22 -8.90
N ALA A 234 16.29 -9.75 -10.08
CA ALA A 234 14.92 -9.85 -10.55
C ALA A 234 14.05 -10.67 -9.57
N MET A 235 12.83 -10.20 -9.36
CA MET A 235 11.84 -10.81 -8.47
C MET A 235 10.47 -10.82 -9.14
N PRO A 236 9.59 -11.78 -8.79
CA PRO A 236 8.19 -11.74 -9.21
C PRO A 236 7.48 -10.51 -8.64
N GLY A 237 6.40 -10.10 -9.28
CA GLY A 237 5.55 -9.02 -8.81
C GLY A 237 4.81 -9.38 -7.53
N ARG A 238 4.29 -8.36 -6.86
CA ARG A 238 3.57 -8.50 -5.57
C ARG A 238 2.35 -9.41 -5.66
N ILE A 239 1.68 -9.46 -6.81
CA ILE A 239 0.53 -10.35 -7.05
C ILE A 239 0.98 -11.82 -7.01
N VAL A 240 2.02 -12.15 -7.76
CA VAL A 240 2.58 -13.51 -7.83
C VAL A 240 3.18 -13.92 -6.49
N GLU A 241 3.89 -13.02 -5.84
CA GLU A 241 4.42 -13.28 -4.49
C GLU A 241 3.28 -13.50 -3.49
N GLY A 242 2.17 -12.76 -3.61
CA GLY A 242 0.95 -13.00 -2.83
C GLY A 242 0.34 -14.39 -3.07
N MET A 243 0.33 -14.86 -4.32
CA MET A 243 -0.10 -16.23 -4.64
C MET A 243 0.80 -17.28 -4.00
N ARG A 244 2.11 -17.08 -4.05
CA ARG A 244 3.10 -17.96 -3.43
C ARG A 244 2.90 -18.04 -1.91
N GLN A 245 2.74 -16.90 -1.24
CA GLN A 245 2.48 -16.83 0.20
C GLN A 245 1.17 -17.53 0.60
N ALA A 246 0.12 -17.37 -0.20
CA ALA A 246 -1.15 -18.03 0.02
C ALA A 246 -1.06 -19.56 -0.12
N SER A 247 -0.16 -20.05 -0.98
CA SER A 247 -0.01 -21.47 -1.35
C SER A 247 -1.30 -22.12 -1.92
N VAL A 248 -2.25 -21.30 -2.39
CA VAL A 248 -3.49 -21.69 -3.07
C VAL A 248 -3.80 -20.72 -4.21
N SER A 249 -4.51 -21.18 -5.25
CA SER A 249 -4.88 -20.39 -6.43
C SER A 249 -6.14 -19.53 -6.25
N ASN A 250 -6.89 -19.71 -5.15
CA ASN A 250 -8.12 -18.99 -4.84
C ASN A 250 -8.07 -18.21 -3.51
N PRO A 251 -6.97 -17.48 -3.19
CA PRO A 251 -6.89 -16.71 -1.95
C PRO A 251 -7.86 -15.52 -1.97
N LEU A 252 -8.02 -14.88 -0.81
CA LEU A 252 -8.47 -13.50 -0.73
C LEU A 252 -7.24 -12.59 -0.67
N MET A 253 -7.11 -11.70 -1.64
CA MET A 253 -6.06 -10.68 -1.68
C MET A 253 -6.62 -9.31 -1.35
N LEU A 254 -6.12 -8.72 -0.28
CA LEU A 254 -6.43 -7.34 0.08
C LEU A 254 -5.42 -6.39 -0.56
N LEU A 255 -5.90 -5.54 -1.45
CA LEU A 255 -5.15 -4.43 -2.05
C LEU A 255 -5.33 -3.20 -1.16
N ASP A 256 -4.40 -2.99 -0.24
CA ASP A 256 -4.53 -1.96 0.79
C ASP A 256 -3.93 -0.63 0.33
N GLU A 257 -4.65 0.48 0.59
CA GLU A 257 -4.26 1.85 0.23
C GLU A 257 -4.14 2.08 -1.29
N ILE A 258 -5.15 1.64 -2.07
CA ILE A 258 -5.15 1.80 -3.54
C ILE A 258 -5.21 3.29 -3.97
N ASP A 259 -5.72 4.17 -3.10
CA ASP A 259 -5.75 5.62 -3.27
C ASP A 259 -4.36 6.28 -3.25
N LYS A 260 -3.34 5.56 -2.81
CA LYS A 260 -1.94 6.05 -2.75
C LYS A 260 -1.05 5.54 -3.87
N VAL A 261 -1.64 4.87 -4.87
CA VAL A 261 -0.93 4.48 -6.07
C VAL A 261 -0.65 5.72 -6.90
N SER A 262 0.61 6.03 -7.14
CA SER A 262 1.01 7.18 -7.96
C SER A 262 1.28 6.76 -9.40
N SER A 263 0.87 7.60 -10.35
CA SER A 263 1.27 7.52 -11.75
C SER A 263 2.52 8.38 -11.94
N ASP A 264 3.70 7.80 -11.84
CA ASP A 264 4.96 8.50 -12.14
C ASP A 264 5.46 8.13 -13.54
N TYR A 265 6.40 8.94 -14.07
CA TYR A 265 7.03 8.80 -15.39
C TYR A 265 7.70 7.43 -15.69
N LYS A 266 7.77 6.50 -14.75
CA LYS A 266 8.46 5.21 -14.87
C LYS A 266 7.56 4.00 -15.16
N GLY A 267 6.30 4.21 -15.45
CA GLY A 267 5.34 3.13 -15.74
C GLY A 267 3.97 3.42 -15.15
N ASP A 268 2.94 2.91 -15.79
CA ASP A 268 1.57 3.07 -15.33
C ASP A 268 1.14 1.91 -14.43
N THR A 269 1.40 2.06 -13.12
CA THR A 269 0.99 1.09 -12.11
C THR A 269 -0.52 0.83 -12.16
N SER A 270 -1.31 1.84 -12.56
CA SER A 270 -2.76 1.72 -12.70
C SER A 270 -3.15 0.78 -13.84
N SER A 271 -2.44 0.83 -14.98
CA SER A 271 -2.65 -0.11 -16.09
C SER A 271 -2.32 -1.55 -15.70
N ALA A 272 -1.26 -1.77 -14.90
CA ALA A 272 -0.96 -3.10 -14.38
C ALA A 272 -2.07 -3.62 -13.46
N LEU A 273 -2.62 -2.76 -12.60
CA LEU A 273 -3.74 -3.13 -11.73
C LEU A 273 -5.03 -3.37 -12.53
N LEU A 274 -5.27 -2.63 -13.62
CA LEU A 274 -6.42 -2.88 -14.49
C LEU A 274 -6.40 -4.30 -15.05
N GLU A 275 -5.25 -4.81 -15.53
CA GLU A 275 -5.16 -6.20 -16.00
C GLU A 275 -5.42 -7.22 -14.88
N VAL A 276 -4.94 -6.95 -13.66
CA VAL A 276 -5.18 -7.83 -12.49
C VAL A 276 -6.65 -7.86 -12.10
N LEU A 277 -7.32 -6.72 -12.18
CA LEU A 277 -8.67 -6.51 -11.68
C LEU A 277 -9.76 -6.70 -12.75
N ASP A 278 -9.40 -6.79 -14.03
CA ASP A 278 -10.32 -7.05 -15.11
C ASP A 278 -10.60 -8.55 -15.24
N GLY A 279 -11.84 -8.98 -14.99
CA GLY A 279 -12.23 -10.39 -15.03
C GLY A 279 -12.07 -11.08 -16.40
N GLU A 280 -11.97 -10.30 -17.50
CA GLU A 280 -11.71 -10.86 -18.84
C GLU A 280 -10.20 -11.07 -19.09
N GLN A 281 -9.36 -10.22 -18.53
CA GLN A 281 -7.91 -10.22 -18.73
C GLN A 281 -7.16 -11.06 -17.69
N ASN A 282 -7.63 -11.09 -16.44
CA ASN A 282 -6.94 -11.69 -15.30
C ASN A 282 -6.81 -13.23 -15.39
N VAL A 283 -7.59 -13.89 -16.26
CA VAL A 283 -7.47 -15.33 -16.57
C VAL A 283 -6.09 -15.68 -17.16
N LYS A 284 -5.43 -14.71 -17.79
CA LYS A 284 -4.13 -14.88 -18.44
C LYS A 284 -3.14 -13.81 -18.02
N PHE A 285 -3.19 -13.41 -16.74
CA PHE A 285 -2.25 -12.44 -16.21
C PHE A 285 -0.80 -12.88 -16.42
N ARG A 286 0.05 -11.99 -16.92
CA ARG A 286 1.46 -12.27 -17.17
C ARG A 286 2.36 -11.40 -16.29
N ASP A 287 3.07 -12.09 -15.41
CA ASP A 287 4.18 -11.50 -14.66
C ASP A 287 5.46 -11.59 -15.52
N HIS A 288 6.26 -10.51 -15.51
CA HIS A 288 7.47 -10.43 -16.31
C HIS A 288 8.60 -11.36 -15.83
N TYR A 289 8.58 -11.74 -14.56
CA TYR A 289 9.53 -12.70 -14.01
C TYR A 289 9.12 -14.13 -14.37
N VAL A 290 7.86 -14.46 -14.17
CA VAL A 290 7.32 -15.82 -14.37
C VAL A 290 7.22 -16.15 -15.85
N GLU A 291 6.86 -15.20 -16.72
CA GLU A 291 6.69 -15.34 -18.18
C GLU A 291 5.62 -16.36 -18.62
N LEU A 292 4.86 -16.92 -17.70
CA LEU A 292 3.77 -17.85 -17.95
C LEU A 292 2.43 -17.22 -17.57
N PRO A 293 1.33 -17.58 -18.24
CA PRO A 293 0.01 -17.10 -17.86
C PRO A 293 -0.41 -17.67 -16.50
N ILE A 294 -0.87 -16.80 -15.62
CA ILE A 294 -1.40 -17.15 -14.29
C ILE A 294 -2.88 -16.81 -14.27
N ASP A 295 -3.71 -17.75 -13.88
CA ASP A 295 -5.14 -17.56 -13.75
C ASP A 295 -5.47 -16.94 -12.37
N LEU A 296 -5.89 -15.68 -12.38
CA LEU A 296 -6.34 -14.94 -11.19
C LEU A 296 -7.87 -14.91 -11.04
N SER A 297 -8.63 -15.56 -11.92
CA SER A 297 -10.10 -15.50 -11.92
C SER A 297 -10.76 -16.04 -10.64
N GLN A 298 -10.06 -16.92 -9.92
CA GLN A 298 -10.54 -17.49 -8.66
C GLN A 298 -10.08 -16.71 -7.42
N VAL A 299 -9.24 -15.71 -7.61
CA VAL A 299 -8.80 -14.82 -6.51
C VAL A 299 -9.94 -13.88 -6.16
N LEU A 300 -10.20 -13.73 -4.87
CA LEU A 300 -11.12 -12.71 -4.37
C LEU A 300 -10.32 -11.46 -4.03
N PHE A 301 -10.46 -10.43 -4.85
CA PHE A 301 -9.84 -9.13 -4.57
C PHE A 301 -10.77 -8.25 -3.74
N ILE A 302 -10.24 -7.66 -2.69
CA ILE A 302 -10.87 -6.57 -1.94
C ILE A 302 -9.86 -5.41 -1.91
N ALA A 303 -10.30 -4.21 -2.23
CA ALA A 303 -9.48 -3.02 -2.14
C ALA A 303 -9.86 -2.17 -0.92
N THR A 304 -8.93 -1.36 -0.41
CA THR A 304 -9.21 -0.32 0.57
C THR A 304 -8.67 1.03 0.10
N ALA A 305 -9.41 2.08 0.38
CA ALA A 305 -9.02 3.45 0.12
C ALA A 305 -9.42 4.36 1.28
N ASN A 306 -8.76 5.49 1.44
CA ASN A 306 -9.22 6.54 2.34
C ASN A 306 -10.08 7.56 1.60
N THR A 307 -9.80 7.80 0.32
CA THR A 307 -10.55 8.69 -0.57
C THR A 307 -10.65 8.08 -1.97
N THR A 308 -11.68 8.44 -2.71
CA THR A 308 -11.83 8.06 -4.12
C THR A 308 -11.20 9.05 -5.08
N GLN A 309 -10.91 10.27 -4.63
CA GLN A 309 -10.48 11.40 -5.47
C GLN A 309 -9.16 11.15 -6.20
N THR A 310 -8.28 10.35 -5.62
CA THR A 310 -6.95 10.05 -6.19
C THR A 310 -6.92 8.74 -6.98
N ILE A 311 -8.00 7.97 -6.99
CA ILE A 311 -8.10 6.72 -7.74
C ILE A 311 -8.46 7.04 -9.19
N PRO A 312 -7.71 6.52 -10.18
CA PRO A 312 -8.04 6.72 -11.60
C PRO A 312 -9.43 6.20 -11.96
N GLY A 313 -10.18 6.97 -12.78
CA GLY A 313 -11.53 6.63 -13.20
C GLY A 313 -11.70 5.19 -13.73
N PRO A 314 -10.84 4.70 -14.65
CA PRO A 314 -10.91 3.32 -15.15
C PRO A 314 -10.82 2.23 -14.08
N LEU A 315 -10.12 2.48 -12.96
CA LEU A 315 -10.09 1.55 -11.83
C LEU A 315 -11.40 1.63 -11.02
N LEU A 316 -11.93 2.85 -10.81
CA LEU A 316 -13.20 3.05 -10.11
C LEU A 316 -14.36 2.35 -10.82
N ASP A 317 -14.40 2.40 -12.15
CA ASP A 317 -15.46 1.77 -12.97
C ASP A 317 -15.53 0.24 -12.79
N ARG A 318 -14.47 -0.39 -12.30
CA ARG A 318 -14.40 -1.83 -12.03
C ARG A 318 -14.66 -2.20 -10.58
N MET A 319 -14.88 -1.21 -9.74
CA MET A 319 -15.04 -1.40 -8.29
C MET A 319 -16.44 -1.09 -7.83
N GLU A 320 -16.96 -1.93 -6.94
CA GLU A 320 -18.13 -1.61 -6.15
C GLU A 320 -17.67 -0.89 -4.87
N LEU A 321 -18.01 0.41 -4.78
CA LEU A 321 -17.60 1.23 -3.65
C LEU A 321 -18.54 1.01 -2.48
N ILE A 322 -17.99 0.64 -1.34
CA ILE A 322 -18.71 0.52 -0.07
C ILE A 322 -18.12 1.56 0.90
N GLU A 323 -18.92 2.55 1.25
CA GLU A 323 -18.51 3.60 2.16
C GLU A 323 -18.50 3.08 3.61
N VAL A 324 -17.38 3.27 4.28
CA VAL A 324 -17.18 2.94 5.69
C VAL A 324 -17.11 4.25 6.46
N ASN A 325 -18.20 4.61 7.10
CA ASN A 325 -18.33 5.86 7.84
C ASN A 325 -17.44 5.90 9.11
N SER A 326 -17.31 7.10 9.68
CA SER A 326 -16.72 7.28 11.00
C SER A 326 -17.61 6.65 12.07
N TYR A 327 -16.98 6.13 13.12
CA TYR A 327 -17.70 5.60 14.28
C TYR A 327 -18.23 6.73 15.17
N THR A 328 -19.45 6.56 15.64
CA THR A 328 -20.02 7.34 16.74
C THR A 328 -19.29 7.02 18.05
N GLU A 329 -19.42 7.88 19.05
CA GLU A 329 -18.81 7.63 20.38
C GLU A 329 -19.35 6.36 21.03
N ASN A 330 -20.65 6.07 20.85
CA ASN A 330 -21.25 4.84 21.34
C ASN A 330 -20.66 3.58 20.67
N GLU A 331 -20.47 3.61 19.35
CA GLU A 331 -19.81 2.52 18.64
C GLU A 331 -18.35 2.35 19.08
N LYS A 332 -17.61 3.45 19.24
CA LYS A 332 -16.24 3.42 19.77
C LYS A 332 -16.18 2.81 21.16
N PHE A 333 -17.17 3.12 22.01
CA PHE A 333 -17.26 2.54 23.35
C PHE A 333 -17.45 1.01 23.31
N HIS A 334 -18.40 0.54 22.51
CA HIS A 334 -18.61 -0.90 22.35
C HIS A 334 -17.40 -1.61 21.74
N ILE A 335 -16.79 -1.01 20.71
CA ILE A 335 -15.57 -1.55 20.09
C ILE A 335 -14.42 -1.59 21.12
N ALA A 336 -14.26 -0.56 21.93
CA ALA A 336 -13.24 -0.52 22.96
C ALA A 336 -13.44 -1.62 24.00
N ARG A 337 -14.66 -1.75 24.54
CA ARG A 337 -15.01 -2.67 25.61
C ARG A 337 -14.92 -4.13 25.15
N ASP A 338 -15.52 -4.42 23.99
CA ASP A 338 -15.77 -5.80 23.57
C ASP A 338 -14.59 -6.39 22.78
N TYR A 339 -13.74 -5.53 22.16
CA TYR A 339 -12.65 -6.02 21.29
C TYR A 339 -11.27 -5.44 21.65
N LEU A 340 -11.14 -4.11 21.83
CA LEU A 340 -9.81 -3.52 21.94
C LEU A 340 -9.15 -3.78 23.28
N VAL A 341 -9.90 -3.77 24.36
CA VAL A 341 -9.38 -4.02 25.73
C VAL A 341 -8.77 -5.42 25.79
N SER A 342 -9.54 -6.45 25.47
CA SER A 342 -9.04 -7.84 25.47
C SER A 342 -7.84 -8.04 24.56
N LYS A 343 -7.88 -7.50 23.34
CA LYS A 343 -6.78 -7.54 22.38
C LYS A 343 -5.51 -6.87 22.91
N GLN A 344 -5.64 -5.71 23.57
CA GLN A 344 -4.48 -4.99 24.12
C GLN A 344 -3.96 -5.65 25.41
N MET A 345 -4.81 -6.25 26.20
CA MET A 345 -4.40 -7.02 27.37
C MET A 345 -3.57 -8.24 26.95
N GLU A 346 -4.05 -9.04 26.00
CA GLU A 346 -3.33 -10.19 25.44
C GLU A 346 -1.96 -9.76 24.87
N ARG A 347 -1.91 -8.71 24.06
CA ARG A 347 -0.67 -8.17 23.47
C ARG A 347 0.36 -7.74 24.50
N ASN A 348 -0.09 -7.29 25.66
CA ASN A 348 0.81 -6.82 26.74
C ASN A 348 1.00 -7.88 27.83
N GLY A 349 0.56 -9.13 27.61
CA GLY A 349 0.74 -10.24 28.54
C GLY A 349 -0.05 -10.13 29.83
N LEU A 350 -1.15 -9.37 29.82
CA LEU A 350 -2.05 -9.19 30.95
C LEU A 350 -3.26 -10.14 30.85
N LYS A 351 -3.72 -10.64 31.99
CA LYS A 351 -4.94 -11.46 32.10
C LYS A 351 -6.12 -10.60 32.59
N ASP A 352 -7.34 -11.04 32.29
CA ASP A 352 -8.58 -10.35 32.72
C ASP A 352 -8.66 -10.15 34.25
N SER A 353 -8.05 -11.05 35.02
CA SER A 353 -8.00 -10.96 36.49
C SER A 353 -7.02 -9.88 36.99
N GLN A 354 -6.12 -9.36 36.13
CA GLN A 354 -5.04 -8.45 36.51
C GLN A 354 -5.37 -7.00 36.26
N ILE A 355 -6.17 -6.69 35.25
CA ILE A 355 -6.57 -5.33 34.92
C ILE A 355 -8.06 -5.30 34.53
N THR A 356 -8.76 -4.25 34.96
CA THR A 356 -10.16 -4.02 34.63
C THR A 356 -10.36 -2.56 34.31
N PHE A 357 -11.02 -2.27 33.19
CA PHE A 357 -11.44 -0.92 32.81
C PHE A 357 -12.89 -0.69 33.24
N SER A 358 -13.17 0.44 33.87
CA SER A 358 -14.56 0.86 34.07
C SER A 358 -15.12 1.50 32.80
N ASP A 359 -16.43 1.39 32.56
CA ASP A 359 -17.10 1.99 31.41
C ASP A 359 -16.82 3.49 31.32
N LYS A 360 -16.94 4.21 32.43
CA LYS A 360 -16.60 5.65 32.51
C LYS A 360 -15.15 5.94 32.14
N SER A 361 -14.21 5.03 32.39
CA SER A 361 -12.81 5.24 31.98
C SER A 361 -12.64 5.09 30.47
N LEU A 362 -13.38 4.19 29.82
CA LEU A 362 -13.36 4.04 28.37
C LEU A 362 -14.02 5.25 27.69
N GLU A 363 -15.17 5.68 28.17
CA GLU A 363 -15.85 6.90 27.71
C GLU A 363 -14.92 8.12 27.82
N LYS A 364 -14.23 8.28 28.94
CA LYS A 364 -13.28 9.37 29.15
C LYS A 364 -12.07 9.27 28.21
N ILE A 365 -11.57 8.07 27.91
CA ILE A 365 -10.48 7.90 26.93
C ILE A 365 -10.96 8.35 25.55
N ILE A 366 -12.17 7.96 25.15
CA ILE A 366 -12.76 8.33 23.86
C ILE A 366 -12.91 9.84 23.78
N HIS A 367 -13.50 10.44 24.78
CA HIS A 367 -13.91 11.85 24.81
C HIS A 367 -12.72 12.81 24.99
N ASN A 368 -11.84 12.54 25.96
CA ASN A 368 -10.80 13.50 26.36
C ASN A 368 -9.39 13.18 25.86
N TYR A 369 -9.13 11.97 25.35
CA TYR A 369 -7.78 11.58 24.92
C TYR A 369 -7.67 11.20 23.45
N THR A 370 -8.81 11.08 22.72
CA THR A 370 -8.81 10.74 21.29
C THR A 370 -9.74 11.68 20.51
N ARG A 371 -9.30 12.11 19.34
CA ARG A 371 -10.11 12.83 18.34
C ARG A 371 -9.80 12.22 16.98
N GLU A 372 -10.64 11.26 16.55
CA GLU A 372 -10.42 10.50 15.32
C GLU A 372 -11.73 9.90 14.79
N ALA A 373 -11.81 9.70 13.49
CA ALA A 373 -12.95 9.04 12.84
C ALA A 373 -13.09 7.56 13.22
N GLY A 374 -11.96 6.85 13.30
CA GLY A 374 -11.89 5.44 13.66
C GLY A 374 -11.52 5.19 15.12
N VAL A 375 -10.83 4.08 15.36
CA VAL A 375 -10.43 3.62 16.71
C VAL A 375 -8.92 3.36 16.83
N ARG A 376 -8.10 3.86 15.91
CA ARG A 376 -6.66 3.56 15.90
C ARG A 376 -5.90 4.22 17.05
N ASN A 377 -6.21 5.48 17.36
CA ASN A 377 -5.63 6.16 18.50
C ASN A 377 -6.22 5.64 19.80
N LEU A 378 -7.52 5.30 19.84
CA LEU A 378 -8.19 4.67 20.96
C LEU A 378 -7.49 3.35 21.33
N GLU A 379 -7.24 2.47 20.36
CA GLU A 379 -6.48 1.24 20.55
C GLU A 379 -5.08 1.53 21.13
N ARG A 380 -4.41 2.57 20.62
CA ARG A 380 -3.09 2.98 21.10
C ARG A 380 -3.14 3.47 22.55
N ARG A 381 -4.16 4.28 22.93
CA ARG A 381 -4.33 4.78 24.31
C ARG A 381 -4.64 3.65 25.29
N ILE A 382 -5.50 2.72 24.92
CA ILE A 382 -5.75 1.51 25.72
C ILE A 382 -4.44 0.73 25.90
N GLY A 383 -3.65 0.55 24.84
CA GLY A 383 -2.34 -0.09 24.91
C GLY A 383 -1.34 0.67 25.80
N ASP A 384 -1.36 2.02 25.81
CA ASP A 384 -0.53 2.83 26.72
C ASP A 384 -0.90 2.55 28.19
N VAL A 385 -2.19 2.47 28.50
CA VAL A 385 -2.66 2.11 29.83
C VAL A 385 -2.23 0.70 30.20
N CYS A 386 -2.43 -0.29 29.31
CA CYS A 386 -2.03 -1.67 29.54
C CYS A 386 -0.53 -1.81 29.81
N ARG A 387 0.33 -1.12 29.04
CA ARG A 387 1.80 -1.15 29.25
C ARG A 387 2.21 -0.60 30.61
N LYS A 388 1.65 0.54 31.01
CA LYS A 388 1.95 1.14 32.32
C LYS A 388 1.39 0.30 33.46
N ALA A 389 0.22 -0.29 33.27
CA ALA A 389 -0.36 -1.23 34.24
C ALA A 389 0.50 -2.50 34.38
N ALA A 390 0.98 -3.08 33.26
CA ALA A 390 1.87 -4.23 33.29
C ALA A 390 3.17 -3.93 34.07
N ARG A 391 3.78 -2.76 33.84
CA ARG A 391 4.93 -2.29 34.59
C ARG A 391 4.62 -2.19 36.09
N GLN A 392 3.54 -1.51 36.45
CA GLN A 392 3.10 -1.34 37.85
C GLN A 392 2.78 -2.69 38.52
N PHE A 393 2.20 -3.65 37.77
CA PHE A 393 1.92 -4.99 38.26
C PHE A 393 3.22 -5.73 38.66
N LEU A 394 4.27 -5.59 37.88
CA LEU A 394 5.57 -6.21 38.14
C LEU A 394 6.32 -5.51 39.30
N GLU A 395 6.30 -4.18 39.35
CA GLU A 395 7.01 -3.39 40.36
C GLU A 395 6.33 -3.49 41.74
N ASP A 396 5.00 -3.30 41.79
CA ASP A 396 4.24 -3.21 43.05
C ASP A 396 3.71 -4.57 43.54
N LYS A 397 3.87 -5.67 42.80
CA LYS A 397 3.31 -7.01 43.10
C LYS A 397 1.80 -6.98 43.40
N LYS A 398 1.06 -6.06 42.78
CA LYS A 398 -0.39 -5.93 42.98
C LYS A 398 -1.11 -7.11 42.37
N LYS A 399 -2.20 -7.57 43.04
CA LYS A 399 -3.00 -8.69 42.53
C LYS A 399 -3.95 -8.28 41.39
N SER A 400 -4.40 -7.03 41.38
CA SER A 400 -5.24 -6.47 40.32
C SER A 400 -5.14 -4.96 40.29
N ILE A 401 -5.38 -4.36 39.11
CA ILE A 401 -5.37 -2.92 38.87
C ILE A 401 -6.72 -2.56 38.24
N LYS A 402 -7.45 -1.63 38.88
CA LYS A 402 -8.71 -1.09 38.34
C LYS A 402 -8.43 0.28 37.72
N ILE A 403 -8.74 0.42 36.45
CA ILE A 403 -8.69 1.67 35.72
C ILE A 403 -10.03 2.37 35.87
N SER A 404 -10.01 3.57 36.45
CA SER A 404 -11.18 4.41 36.69
C SER A 404 -10.96 5.78 36.07
N GLU A 405 -12.03 6.55 35.93
CA GLU A 405 -11.97 7.92 35.44
C GLU A 405 -10.96 8.80 36.23
N SER A 406 -10.94 8.64 37.56
CA SER A 406 -10.10 9.44 38.44
C SER A 406 -8.60 9.12 38.37
N ASN A 407 -8.20 7.95 37.92
CA ASN A 407 -6.80 7.56 37.85
C ASN A 407 -6.22 7.54 36.42
N LEU A 408 -7.02 7.86 35.40
CA LEU A 408 -6.58 7.87 34.01
C LEU A 408 -5.42 8.84 33.75
N GLU A 409 -5.42 10.00 34.40
CA GLU A 409 -4.37 11.00 34.24
C GLU A 409 -2.98 10.44 34.63
N LYS A 410 -2.92 9.54 35.58
CA LYS A 410 -1.68 8.84 35.96
C LYS A 410 -1.11 8.00 34.81
N TYR A 411 -1.98 7.42 33.97
CA TYR A 411 -1.60 6.56 32.85
C TYR A 411 -1.42 7.32 31.54
N LEU A 412 -2.27 8.29 31.24
CA LEU A 412 -2.31 8.98 29.95
C LEU A 412 -1.79 10.43 29.98
N GLY A 413 -1.55 10.97 31.17
CA GLY A 413 -1.21 12.39 31.37
C GLY A 413 -2.45 13.28 31.31
N LYS A 414 -2.24 14.60 31.20
CA LYS A 414 -3.33 15.56 31.08
C LYS A 414 -4.22 15.30 29.87
N GLU A 415 -5.49 15.61 30.01
CA GLU A 415 -6.46 15.57 28.94
C GLU A 415 -5.99 16.39 27.74
N LYS A 416 -6.19 15.85 26.54
CA LYS A 416 -5.69 16.44 25.29
C LYS A 416 -6.76 17.14 24.49
N VAL A 417 -8.00 16.73 24.69
CA VAL A 417 -9.16 17.24 24.00
C VAL A 417 -10.11 17.78 25.06
N THR A 418 -10.36 19.05 24.99
CA THR A 418 -11.43 19.70 25.75
C THR A 418 -12.50 20.06 24.74
N PHE A 419 -13.68 19.50 24.87
CA PHE A 419 -14.81 19.98 24.10
C PHE A 419 -15.25 21.30 24.72
N GLU A 420 -15.36 22.35 23.91
CA GLU A 420 -16.05 23.53 24.33
C GLU A 420 -17.51 23.17 24.59
N ASN A 421 -17.94 23.31 25.82
CA ASN A 421 -19.33 23.14 26.19
C ASN A 421 -20.20 24.15 25.38
N ALA A 422 -21.47 23.82 25.19
CA ALA A 422 -22.44 24.78 24.66
C ALA A 422 -22.33 26.07 25.48
N ASN A 423 -22.60 27.23 24.85
CA ASN A 423 -22.65 28.49 25.57
C ASN A 423 -23.56 28.33 26.81
N GLU A 424 -23.14 28.81 27.93
CA GLU A 424 -23.92 28.68 29.19
C GLU A 424 -25.07 29.66 29.23
N GLU A 425 -24.90 30.83 28.61
CA GLU A 425 -25.85 31.93 28.58
C GLU A 425 -26.16 32.37 27.14
N ASP A 426 -27.34 33.00 26.96
CA ASP A 426 -27.77 33.58 25.69
C ASP A 426 -26.94 34.87 25.40
N GLU A 427 -26.23 34.88 24.28
CA GLU A 427 -25.30 35.94 23.91
C GLU A 427 -25.69 36.68 22.65
N ILE A 428 -25.30 37.97 22.55
CA ILE A 428 -25.51 38.78 21.35
C ILE A 428 -24.36 38.61 20.39
N GLY A 429 -24.66 38.33 19.11
CA GLY A 429 -23.66 38.20 18.06
C GLY A 429 -22.87 36.89 18.08
N ILE A 430 -23.19 35.98 18.99
CA ILE A 430 -22.51 34.68 19.11
C ILE A 430 -23.49 33.55 18.80
N VAL A 431 -23.18 32.74 17.79
CA VAL A 431 -24.04 31.64 17.33
C VAL A 431 -23.21 30.40 17.06
N ARG A 432 -23.74 29.23 17.40
CA ARG A 432 -23.10 27.95 17.08
C ARG A 432 -23.63 27.39 15.79
N GLY A 433 -22.71 27.09 14.89
CA GLY A 433 -22.94 26.28 13.69
C GLY A 433 -22.61 24.83 13.93
N LEU A 434 -23.16 23.96 13.09
CA LEU A 434 -22.79 22.56 13.00
C LEU A 434 -21.82 22.38 11.83
N ALA A 435 -20.71 21.73 12.09
CA ALA A 435 -19.71 21.40 11.10
C ALA A 435 -19.51 19.89 11.01
N TRP A 436 -19.28 19.40 9.82
CA TRP A 436 -18.83 18.04 9.61
C TRP A 436 -17.33 18.04 9.33
N THR A 437 -16.60 17.18 10.03
CA THR A 437 -15.15 17.05 9.89
C THR A 437 -14.76 15.61 9.58
N SER A 438 -13.54 15.40 9.11
CA SER A 438 -13.01 14.05 8.87
C SER A 438 -12.99 13.15 10.12
N VAL A 439 -13.20 13.71 11.30
CA VAL A 439 -13.23 13.00 12.59
C VAL A 439 -14.62 12.89 13.21
N GLY A 440 -15.64 13.39 12.53
CA GLY A 440 -17.04 13.39 12.98
C GLY A 440 -17.65 14.78 13.00
N GLY A 441 -18.86 14.89 13.59
CA GLY A 441 -19.54 16.18 13.79
C GLY A 441 -18.81 17.02 14.85
N ASP A 442 -18.82 18.34 14.64
CA ASP A 442 -18.28 19.33 15.55
C ASP A 442 -19.14 20.57 15.59
N THR A 443 -18.95 21.44 16.57
CA THR A 443 -19.61 22.74 16.61
C THR A 443 -18.64 23.85 16.25
N LEU A 444 -19.12 24.85 15.54
CA LEU A 444 -18.35 25.98 15.09
C LEU A 444 -18.94 27.25 15.69
N GLN A 445 -18.21 27.94 16.55
CA GLN A 445 -18.63 29.21 17.09
C GLN A 445 -18.40 30.31 16.05
N ILE A 446 -19.41 31.12 15.80
CA ILE A 446 -19.35 32.32 14.96
C ILE A 446 -19.63 33.53 15.82
N GLU A 447 -18.70 34.45 15.84
CA GLU A 447 -18.76 35.71 16.60
C GLU A 447 -18.87 36.87 15.62
N VAL A 448 -19.83 37.74 15.84
CA VAL A 448 -20.01 38.96 15.06
C VAL A 448 -20.03 40.16 15.98
N ASN A 449 -19.18 41.12 15.67
CA ASN A 449 -19.16 42.40 16.36
C ASN A 449 -19.46 43.53 15.36
N VAL A 450 -20.18 44.54 15.84
CA VAL A 450 -20.51 45.75 15.09
C VAL A 450 -19.77 46.92 15.71
N MET A 451 -19.13 47.73 14.88
CA MET A 451 -18.38 48.90 15.30
C MET A 451 -18.63 50.08 14.36
N PRO A 452 -18.48 51.35 14.83
CA PRO A 452 -18.53 52.51 13.94
C PRO A 452 -17.53 52.38 12.80
N GLY A 453 -17.98 52.62 11.56
CA GLY A 453 -17.14 52.39 10.38
C GLY A 453 -17.68 53.01 9.11
N LYS A 454 -17.34 52.40 7.97
CA LYS A 454 -17.70 52.86 6.61
C LYS A 454 -18.39 51.76 5.78
N GLY A 455 -18.97 50.74 6.41
CA GLY A 455 -19.67 49.65 5.75
C GLY A 455 -18.78 48.49 5.36
N SER A 456 -17.61 48.31 5.96
CA SER A 456 -16.72 47.22 5.66
C SER A 456 -17.15 45.91 6.34
N LEU A 457 -16.96 44.79 5.67
CA LEU A 457 -17.08 43.46 6.24
C LEU A 457 -15.68 42.87 6.45
N LEU A 458 -15.28 42.73 7.70
CA LEU A 458 -14.02 42.13 8.13
C LEU A 458 -14.27 40.67 8.45
N MET A 459 -13.38 39.78 8.00
CA MET A 459 -13.49 38.33 8.23
C MET A 459 -12.15 37.78 8.73
N THR A 460 -12.16 37.04 9.84
CA THR A 460 -11.00 36.39 10.41
C THR A 460 -11.32 34.96 10.85
N GLY A 461 -10.30 34.06 10.91
CA GLY A 461 -10.45 32.67 11.31
C GLY A 461 -10.11 31.65 10.20
N GLN A 462 -9.27 32.03 9.21
CA GLN A 462 -8.86 31.19 8.06
C GLN A 462 -10.04 30.63 7.26
N LEU A 463 -10.93 31.53 6.83
CA LEU A 463 -12.07 31.19 6.00
C LEU A 463 -11.64 30.92 4.57
N GLY A 464 -12.08 29.82 3.98
CA GLY A 464 -11.95 29.52 2.56
C GLY A 464 -12.84 30.41 1.71
N ASP A 465 -12.69 30.33 0.39
CA ASP A 465 -13.36 31.27 -0.53
C ASP A 465 -14.87 31.03 -0.59
N VAL A 466 -15.34 29.77 -0.51
CA VAL A 466 -16.78 29.45 -0.46
C VAL A 466 -17.42 30.01 0.80
N MET A 467 -16.76 29.93 1.94
CA MET A 467 -17.28 30.47 3.20
C MET A 467 -17.29 32.00 3.21
N LYS A 468 -16.32 32.66 2.58
CA LYS A 468 -16.33 34.13 2.39
C LYS A 468 -17.47 34.58 1.49
N GLU A 469 -17.76 33.88 0.41
CA GLU A 469 -18.90 34.14 -0.47
C GLU A 469 -20.22 33.95 0.30
N SER A 470 -20.34 32.87 1.07
CA SER A 470 -21.48 32.63 1.94
C SER A 470 -21.70 33.77 2.96
N ALA A 471 -20.61 34.33 3.53
CA ALA A 471 -20.70 35.47 4.43
C ALA A 471 -21.20 36.75 3.74
N GLN A 472 -20.81 36.99 2.49
CA GLN A 472 -21.30 38.12 1.69
C GLN A 472 -22.78 37.97 1.35
N THR A 473 -23.21 36.76 0.98
CA THR A 473 -24.63 36.43 0.71
C THR A 473 -25.44 36.60 2.00
N ALA A 474 -24.93 36.12 3.15
CA ALA A 474 -25.59 36.32 4.43
C ALA A 474 -25.73 37.80 4.80
N LEU A 475 -24.71 38.64 4.57
CA LEU A 475 -24.80 40.09 4.79
C LEU A 475 -25.86 40.73 3.87
N THR A 476 -25.93 40.33 2.62
CA THR A 476 -26.95 40.87 1.68
C THR A 476 -28.35 40.52 2.15
N TYR A 477 -28.56 39.28 2.58
CA TYR A 477 -29.83 38.85 3.16
C TYR A 477 -30.17 39.62 4.43
N VAL A 478 -29.24 39.78 5.36
CA VAL A 478 -29.44 40.56 6.59
C VAL A 478 -29.83 42.00 6.28
N ARG A 479 -29.19 42.67 5.33
CA ARG A 479 -29.56 44.00 4.85
C ARG A 479 -30.97 44.07 4.37
N SER A 480 -31.45 43.06 3.62
CA SER A 480 -32.80 43.03 3.06
C SER A 480 -33.90 42.90 4.13
N VAL A 481 -33.63 42.21 5.24
CA VAL A 481 -34.60 41.97 6.32
C VAL A 481 -34.51 43.00 7.46
N CYS A 482 -33.42 43.76 7.56
CA CYS A 482 -33.17 44.73 8.64
C CYS A 482 -34.27 45.80 8.81
N PRO A 483 -34.94 46.33 7.74
CA PRO A 483 -36.08 47.24 7.86
C PRO A 483 -37.23 46.68 8.71
N GLU A 484 -37.49 45.38 8.64
CA GLU A 484 -38.52 44.69 9.44
C GLU A 484 -38.23 44.73 10.95
N TYR A 485 -36.95 44.86 11.30
CA TYR A 485 -36.49 44.98 12.69
C TYR A 485 -36.25 46.42 13.17
N GLY A 486 -36.65 47.41 12.34
CA GLY A 486 -36.54 48.84 12.67
C GLY A 486 -35.12 49.42 12.55
N ILE A 487 -34.27 48.77 11.81
CA ILE A 487 -32.90 49.23 11.51
C ILE A 487 -32.94 50.15 10.28
N ALA A 488 -32.31 51.32 10.39
CA ALA A 488 -32.28 52.31 9.32
C ALA A 488 -31.47 51.84 8.12
N ASP A 489 -31.87 52.20 6.90
CA ASP A 489 -31.22 51.78 5.64
C ASP A 489 -29.76 52.20 5.56
N ASP A 490 -29.39 53.35 6.20
CA ASP A 490 -28.01 53.87 6.24
C ASP A 490 -27.14 53.24 7.33
N TYR A 491 -27.69 52.30 8.11
CA TYR A 491 -26.97 51.69 9.24
C TYR A 491 -25.66 51.04 8.79
N PHE A 492 -25.70 50.26 7.69
CA PHE A 492 -24.54 49.55 7.17
C PHE A 492 -23.52 50.48 6.49
N GLU A 493 -23.85 51.76 6.21
CA GLU A 493 -22.87 52.72 5.71
C GLU A 493 -22.08 53.38 6.84
N LYS A 494 -22.56 53.30 8.08
CA LYS A 494 -22.00 53.94 9.27
C LYS A 494 -21.33 52.93 10.22
N HIS A 495 -21.49 51.62 9.95
CA HIS A 495 -20.96 50.56 10.81
C HIS A 495 -20.22 49.52 10.00
N ASP A 496 -19.07 49.09 10.51
CA ASP A 496 -18.33 47.94 10.05
C ASP A 496 -18.77 46.71 10.83
N LEU A 497 -18.83 45.54 10.15
CA LEU A 497 -19.08 44.25 10.77
C LEU A 497 -17.79 43.44 10.77
N HIS A 498 -17.49 42.81 11.87
CA HIS A 498 -16.38 41.85 11.97
C HIS A 498 -16.89 40.48 12.34
N ILE A 499 -16.70 39.53 11.44
CA ILE A 499 -16.97 38.12 11.69
C ILE A 499 -15.67 37.45 12.09
N HIS A 500 -15.68 36.81 13.24
CA HIS A 500 -14.57 35.98 13.72
C HIS A 500 -15.06 34.55 13.92
N ILE A 501 -14.28 33.59 13.40
CA ILE A 501 -14.52 32.19 13.68
C ILE A 501 -13.28 31.65 14.39
N PRO A 502 -13.38 31.34 15.70
CA PRO A 502 -12.27 30.84 16.50
C PRO A 502 -11.58 29.60 15.91
N GLU A 503 -10.48 29.17 16.52
CA GLU A 503 -9.62 28.09 16.02
C GLU A 503 -8.91 28.41 14.69
N GLY A 504 -8.21 29.52 14.63
CA GLY A 504 -7.50 30.01 13.44
C GLY A 504 -6.40 29.09 12.88
N ALA A 505 -6.07 27.98 13.55
CA ALA A 505 -5.12 26.98 13.07
C ALA A 505 -5.75 25.96 12.09
N VAL A 506 -7.09 25.91 11.99
CA VAL A 506 -7.82 24.96 11.14
C VAL A 506 -8.50 25.72 10.02
N PRO A 507 -8.17 25.46 8.74
CA PRO A 507 -8.89 26.03 7.60
C PRO A 507 -10.36 25.58 7.61
N LYS A 508 -11.27 26.54 7.36
CA LYS A 508 -12.72 26.31 7.35
C LYS A 508 -13.27 26.76 6.01
N ASP A 509 -14.05 25.89 5.37
CA ASP A 509 -14.67 26.21 4.11
C ASP A 509 -16.03 25.49 3.96
N GLY A 510 -16.93 26.08 3.19
CA GLY A 510 -18.23 25.51 2.88
C GLY A 510 -19.40 26.51 2.99
N PRO A 511 -20.51 26.30 2.28
CA PRO A 511 -21.67 27.21 2.25
C PRO A 511 -22.59 27.02 3.47
N SER A 512 -22.51 25.91 4.18
CA SER A 512 -23.45 25.50 5.24
C SER A 512 -23.44 26.37 6.51
N ALA A 513 -22.47 27.28 6.66
CA ALA A 513 -22.43 28.24 7.75
C ALA A 513 -23.25 29.52 7.47
N GLY A 514 -23.87 29.66 6.29
CA GLY A 514 -24.59 30.86 5.87
C GLY A 514 -25.67 31.29 6.84
N ILE A 515 -26.55 30.37 7.25
CA ILE A 515 -27.62 30.69 8.23
C ILE A 515 -27.04 31.09 9.59
N THR A 516 -25.96 30.46 10.02
CA THR A 516 -25.32 30.77 11.30
C THR A 516 -24.71 32.17 11.28
N MET A 517 -24.01 32.53 10.18
CA MET A 517 -23.44 33.86 9.98
C MET A 517 -24.54 34.94 9.89
N ALA A 518 -25.62 34.68 9.15
CA ALA A 518 -26.76 35.61 9.04
C ALA A 518 -27.42 35.84 10.40
N THR A 519 -27.64 34.78 11.18
CA THR A 519 -28.24 34.87 12.51
C THR A 519 -27.32 35.65 13.47
N ALA A 520 -26.00 35.40 13.41
CA ALA A 520 -25.04 36.13 14.23
C ALA A 520 -24.97 37.62 13.86
N MET A 521 -24.97 37.96 12.56
CA MET A 521 -25.04 39.35 12.08
C MET A 521 -26.33 40.05 12.52
N LEU A 522 -27.48 39.38 12.33
CA LEU A 522 -28.79 39.95 12.69
C LEU A 522 -28.87 40.15 14.21
N SER A 523 -28.40 39.22 15.00
CA SER A 523 -28.28 39.35 16.46
C SER A 523 -27.43 40.55 16.87
N ALA A 524 -26.25 40.69 16.30
CA ALA A 524 -25.33 41.79 16.58
C ALA A 524 -25.91 43.17 16.20
N VAL A 525 -26.59 43.25 15.05
CA VAL A 525 -27.21 44.49 14.53
C VAL A 525 -28.46 44.88 15.35
N THR A 526 -29.27 43.89 15.73
CA THR A 526 -30.53 44.16 16.47
C THR A 526 -30.36 44.25 17.99
N GLY A 527 -29.20 43.80 18.52
CA GLY A 527 -28.94 43.69 19.96
C GLY A 527 -29.77 42.62 20.67
N LYS A 528 -30.34 41.65 19.92
CA LYS A 528 -31.11 40.54 20.48
C LYS A 528 -30.21 39.31 20.65
N SER A 529 -30.24 38.71 21.85
CA SER A 529 -29.47 37.48 22.13
C SER A 529 -29.98 36.27 21.36
N VAL A 530 -29.07 35.34 21.08
CA VAL A 530 -29.37 34.02 20.47
C VAL A 530 -29.32 32.96 21.58
N GLN A 531 -30.26 32.02 21.53
CA GLN A 531 -30.34 30.95 22.51
C GLN A 531 -29.08 30.10 22.55
N ALA A 532 -28.49 29.95 23.72
CA ALA A 532 -27.23 29.26 23.97
C ALA A 532 -27.25 27.78 23.54
N LYS A 533 -28.40 27.11 23.63
CA LYS A 533 -28.55 25.69 23.37
C LYS A 533 -29.00 25.35 21.94
N VAL A 534 -28.97 26.36 21.03
CA VAL A 534 -29.35 26.17 19.63
C VAL A 534 -28.10 26.21 18.76
N ALA A 535 -27.93 25.20 17.93
CA ALA A 535 -26.95 25.18 16.87
C ALA A 535 -27.67 24.98 15.52
N MET A 536 -27.11 25.54 14.46
CA MET A 536 -27.75 25.53 13.16
C MET A 536 -26.77 25.26 12.01
N THR A 537 -27.28 24.79 10.89
CA THR A 537 -26.53 24.62 9.65
C THR A 537 -27.48 24.84 8.47
N GLY A 538 -26.99 25.45 7.43
CA GLY A 538 -27.73 25.69 6.20
C GLY A 538 -27.09 26.77 5.35
N GLU A 539 -27.28 26.65 4.05
CA GLU A 539 -26.92 27.66 3.07
C GLU A 539 -28.02 28.75 3.00
N ILE A 540 -27.59 30.00 2.84
CA ILE A 540 -28.51 31.12 2.53
C ILE A 540 -28.34 31.49 1.07
N THR A 541 -29.46 31.63 0.40
CA THR A 541 -29.56 32.19 -0.95
C THR A 541 -30.28 33.57 -0.89
N LEU A 542 -30.15 34.36 -1.96
CA LEU A 542 -30.77 35.67 -2.09
C LEU A 542 -32.25 35.56 -2.39
#